data_527ee6c4acd2f739558e064e7b7123b4
#
_entry.id   527ee6c4acd2f739558e064e7b7123b4
#
_cell.length_a   1.000
_cell.length_b   1.000
_cell.length_c   1.000
_cell.angle_alpha   90.00
_cell.angle_beta   90.00
_cell.angle_gamma   90.00
#
_symmetry.space_group_name_H-M   'P 1'
#
loop_
_entity.id
_entity.type
_entity.pdbx_description
1 polymer ?
#
loop_
_entity_poly.entity_id
_entity_poly.type
_entity_poly.pdbx_seq_one_letter_code
_entity_poly.pdbx_strand_id
1 'polypeptide(L)'
;MARRPPRDSRPPGRRTPLPRRRRTSTRTLQNRILAVLCMVAVVGLVAVLASGRGGTPEVSTANAEAPRASAQVAATTAPAAGGRDVTLATVGDTVMGTPEFGLPPAGGSTLFNGVKPLLKGDVVLGNLEQALATGPSAKCGSGSGGSCYAFASPPSYARNLKAAGFTVMSIANNHAYDWGTAGMRSTIRALNGVGIRHTGPPGTIAVQPTPGGGRVAVVGLAPYSWSQNALDIPGAVRLVRKAARMAPIVVVTAHVGAEGSRYRNVPRGAETYLGEPRGETRRLARAVVDAGADLFVGHGPHVMRGMEFRNGRLIAYSLGNFLGYKVFSTSGYAGQSGVLQVTMGPDGAFKAGRLAPVRLSSSGIPSPGGTSVRDVAALSRANFGSSAARLARGGAITPP
;
A
#
# COMPACT_ATOMS: atom_id res chain seq x y z
N MET A 1 22.40 45.36 -63.32
CA MET A 1 23.37 44.36 -62.82
C MET A 1 22.65 43.46 -61.81
N ALA A 2 22.21 42.30 -62.25
CA ALA A 2 21.46 41.33 -61.44
C ALA A 2 22.43 40.30 -60.84
N ARG A 3 22.39 40.13 -59.52
CA ARG A 3 23.16 39.08 -58.81
C ARG A 3 22.36 37.80 -58.75
N ARG A 4 22.94 36.67 -59.22
CA ARG A 4 22.41 35.30 -59.09
C ARG A 4 22.50 34.80 -57.63
N PRO A 5 21.52 33.95 -57.14
CA PRO A 5 21.60 33.30 -55.87
C PRO A 5 22.53 32.04 -55.94
N PRO A 6 23.09 31.58 -54.78
CA PRO A 6 24.02 30.46 -54.74
C PRO A 6 23.30 29.10 -54.80
N ARG A 7 24.01 28.11 -55.39
CA ARG A 7 23.58 26.71 -55.55
C ARG A 7 23.46 25.97 -54.20
N ASP A 8 22.36 25.28 -54.03
CA ASP A 8 22.10 24.36 -52.95
C ASP A 8 22.90 23.04 -53.16
N SER A 9 23.78 22.70 -52.23
CA SER A 9 24.59 21.46 -52.21
C SER A 9 24.05 20.54 -51.13
N ARG A 10 23.15 19.62 -51.46
CA ARG A 10 22.74 18.52 -50.55
C ARG A 10 23.66 17.33 -50.74
N PRO A 11 24.13 16.71 -49.60
CA PRO A 11 24.85 15.46 -49.67
C PRO A 11 23.92 14.24 -49.89
N PRO A 12 24.44 13.12 -50.45
CA PRO A 12 23.61 11.97 -50.84
C PRO A 12 23.12 11.19 -49.61
N GLY A 13 21.84 10.79 -49.67
CA GLY A 13 21.14 10.09 -48.61
C GLY A 13 21.78 8.73 -48.24
N ARG A 14 22.00 8.51 -46.98
CA ARG A 14 22.31 7.20 -46.40
C ARG A 14 21.05 6.33 -46.40
N ARG A 15 21.09 5.21 -47.13
CA ARG A 15 20.06 4.15 -47.06
C ARG A 15 20.15 3.44 -45.70
N THR A 16 19.07 3.50 -44.92
CA THR A 16 18.90 2.71 -43.70
C THR A 16 18.64 1.23 -44.07
N PRO A 17 19.31 0.26 -43.41
CA PRO A 17 19.04 -1.15 -43.62
C PRO A 17 17.69 -1.55 -42.96
N LEU A 18 16.87 -2.34 -43.65
CA LEU A 18 15.66 -2.95 -43.12
C LEU A 18 15.97 -3.92 -41.94
N PRO A 19 15.10 -4.03 -40.93
CA PRO A 19 15.34 -4.89 -39.79
C PRO A 19 15.27 -6.37 -40.22
N ARG A 20 16.34 -7.14 -39.91
CA ARG A 20 16.41 -8.58 -40.09
C ARG A 20 15.36 -9.25 -39.18
N ARG A 21 14.40 -9.99 -39.77
CA ARG A 21 13.52 -10.93 -39.06
C ARG A 21 14.36 -11.93 -38.26
N ARG A 22 14.24 -11.92 -36.93
CA ARG A 22 14.78 -12.96 -36.07
C ARG A 22 14.05 -14.28 -36.35
N ARG A 23 14.75 -15.29 -36.89
CA ARG A 23 14.30 -16.66 -36.91
C ARG A 23 14.34 -17.19 -35.46
N THR A 24 13.19 -17.51 -34.90
CA THR A 24 13.09 -18.25 -33.62
C THR A 24 13.68 -19.66 -33.84
N SER A 25 14.65 -20.02 -32.98
CA SER A 25 15.32 -21.31 -33.08
C SER A 25 14.35 -22.45 -32.74
N THR A 26 14.40 -23.51 -33.52
CA THR A 26 13.61 -24.74 -33.35
C THR A 26 13.75 -25.37 -31.96
N ARG A 27 14.86 -25.12 -31.26
CA ARG A 27 15.09 -25.59 -29.88
C ARG A 27 14.11 -24.97 -28.85
N THR A 28 13.70 -23.73 -29.04
CA THR A 28 12.77 -23.05 -28.11
C THR A 28 11.35 -23.60 -28.21
N LEU A 29 10.97 -24.06 -29.40
CA LEU A 29 9.66 -24.68 -29.62
C LEU A 29 9.62 -26.12 -29.03
N GLN A 30 10.68 -26.89 -29.18
CA GLN A 30 10.79 -28.27 -28.62
C GLN A 30 10.76 -28.26 -27.08
N ASN A 31 11.42 -27.29 -26.41
CA ASN A 31 11.39 -27.19 -24.95
C ASN A 31 10.02 -26.79 -24.39
N ARG A 32 9.22 -26.04 -25.15
CA ARG A 32 7.84 -25.69 -24.74
C ARG A 32 6.88 -26.85 -24.88
N ILE A 33 7.05 -27.69 -25.92
CA ILE A 33 6.24 -28.91 -26.14
C ILE A 33 6.55 -29.96 -25.06
N LEU A 34 7.82 -30.12 -24.67
CA LEU A 34 8.22 -31.05 -23.59
C LEU A 34 7.66 -30.68 -22.23
N ALA A 35 7.62 -29.37 -21.91
CA ALA A 35 7.04 -28.86 -20.64
C ALA A 35 5.52 -29.11 -20.55
N VAL A 36 4.79 -28.98 -21.65
CA VAL A 36 3.34 -29.24 -21.70
C VAL A 36 3.03 -30.74 -21.57
N LEU A 37 3.82 -31.61 -22.19
CA LEU A 37 3.64 -33.07 -22.10
C LEU A 37 3.94 -33.59 -20.68
N CYS A 38 4.93 -33.04 -19.96
CA CYS A 38 5.18 -33.40 -18.56
C CYS A 38 4.05 -32.99 -17.63
N MET A 39 3.38 -31.85 -17.88
CA MET A 39 2.25 -31.38 -17.05
C MET A 39 1.00 -32.28 -17.24
N VAL A 40 0.74 -32.75 -18.44
CA VAL A 40 -0.39 -33.65 -18.72
C VAL A 40 -0.18 -35.05 -18.11
N ALA A 41 1.08 -35.55 -18.06
CA ALA A 41 1.40 -36.85 -17.45
C ALA A 41 1.20 -36.85 -15.92
N VAL A 42 1.48 -35.75 -15.23
CA VAL A 42 1.29 -35.60 -13.76
C VAL A 42 -0.19 -35.54 -13.39
N VAL A 43 -1.04 -34.87 -14.19
CA VAL A 43 -2.49 -34.82 -13.98
C VAL A 43 -3.17 -36.16 -14.21
N GLY A 44 -2.69 -36.97 -15.19
CA GLY A 44 -3.20 -38.30 -15.47
C GLY A 44 -2.91 -39.31 -14.34
N LEU A 45 -1.76 -39.21 -13.67
CA LEU A 45 -1.36 -40.16 -12.63
C LEU A 45 -2.13 -39.93 -11.31
N VAL A 46 -2.56 -38.75 -11.02
CA VAL A 46 -3.37 -38.41 -9.82
C VAL A 46 -4.82 -38.90 -9.98
N ALA A 47 -5.37 -38.95 -11.19
CA ALA A 47 -6.73 -39.40 -11.45
C ALA A 47 -6.90 -40.95 -11.38
N VAL A 48 -5.85 -41.72 -11.60
CA VAL A 48 -5.88 -43.21 -11.57
C VAL A 48 -5.77 -43.76 -10.14
N LEU A 49 -5.22 -43.01 -9.19
CA LEU A 49 -5.11 -43.44 -7.78
C LEU A 49 -6.34 -43.14 -6.92
N ALA A 50 -7.34 -42.45 -7.45
CA ALA A 50 -8.58 -42.09 -6.75
C ALA A 50 -9.77 -43.01 -7.01
N SER A 51 -9.63 -44.02 -7.90
CA SER A 51 -10.72 -44.94 -8.27
C SER A 51 -10.43 -46.39 -7.85
N GLY A 52 -10.49 -46.69 -6.58
CA GLY A 52 -10.38 -48.05 -6.09
C GLY A 52 -10.68 -48.22 -4.62
N ARG A 53 -11.93 -48.45 -4.28
CA ARG A 53 -12.52 -49.45 -3.41
C ARG A 53 -13.82 -49.00 -2.80
N GLY A 54 -14.91 -49.61 -3.29
CA GLY A 54 -16.21 -49.56 -2.65
C GLY A 54 -16.24 -50.56 -1.46
N GLY A 55 -17.01 -50.20 -0.46
CA GLY A 55 -17.34 -51.05 0.67
C GLY A 55 -18.27 -50.25 1.59
N THR A 56 -19.58 -50.43 1.44
CA THR A 56 -20.59 -49.95 2.39
C THR A 56 -20.68 -50.88 3.59
N PRO A 57 -20.69 -50.38 4.81
CA PRO A 57 -21.35 -51.06 5.92
C PRO A 57 -22.66 -50.33 6.28
N GLU A 58 -23.74 -51.07 6.32
CA GLU A 58 -24.97 -50.69 6.99
C GLU A 58 -24.72 -50.32 8.46
N VAL A 59 -25.25 -49.18 8.88
CA VAL A 59 -25.27 -48.84 10.29
C VAL A 59 -26.73 -48.71 10.75
N SER A 60 -27.04 -49.63 11.64
CA SER A 60 -28.24 -49.71 12.46
C SER A 60 -28.52 -48.41 13.20
N THR A 61 -29.78 -47.96 13.11
CA THR A 61 -30.30 -46.84 13.89
C THR A 61 -30.57 -47.30 15.33
N ALA A 62 -29.81 -46.74 16.27
CA ALA A 62 -30.17 -46.72 17.68
C ALA A 62 -30.20 -45.27 18.14
N ASN A 63 -31.40 -44.78 18.44
CA ASN A 63 -31.66 -43.51 19.11
C ASN A 63 -31.07 -43.55 20.53
N ALA A 64 -30.08 -42.67 20.79
CA ALA A 64 -29.73 -42.28 22.13
C ALA A 64 -29.63 -40.76 22.17
N GLU A 65 -30.59 -40.15 22.79
CA GLU A 65 -30.66 -38.72 23.10
C GLU A 65 -29.60 -38.42 24.17
N ALA A 66 -28.50 -37.70 23.75
CA ALA A 66 -27.50 -37.18 24.68
C ALA A 66 -27.82 -35.70 24.97
N PRO A 67 -27.64 -35.25 26.23
CA PRO A 67 -28.00 -33.90 26.63
C PRO A 67 -27.13 -32.87 25.91
N ARG A 68 -27.77 -31.86 25.31
CA ARG A 68 -27.11 -30.68 24.73
C ARG A 68 -26.41 -29.91 25.84
N ALA A 69 -25.10 -30.15 26.03
CA ALA A 69 -24.23 -29.21 26.71
C ALA A 69 -24.15 -27.94 25.84
N SER A 70 -24.82 -26.88 26.28
CA SER A 70 -24.59 -25.53 25.76
C SER A 70 -23.15 -25.13 26.07
N ALA A 71 -22.25 -25.31 25.08
CA ALA A 71 -20.93 -24.71 25.13
C ALA A 71 -21.13 -23.20 25.13
N GLN A 72 -21.12 -22.58 26.30
CA GLN A 72 -20.87 -21.15 26.42
C GLN A 72 -19.48 -20.90 25.80
N VAL A 73 -19.50 -20.37 24.57
CA VAL A 73 -18.32 -19.76 23.98
C VAL A 73 -17.94 -18.63 24.93
N ALA A 74 -16.86 -18.84 25.69
CA ALA A 74 -16.27 -17.79 26.51
C ALA A 74 -16.06 -16.57 25.62
N ALA A 75 -16.85 -15.53 25.83
CA ALA A 75 -16.67 -14.24 25.19
C ALA A 75 -15.26 -13.78 25.59
N THR A 76 -14.30 -13.89 24.68
CA THR A 76 -13.01 -13.25 24.83
C THR A 76 -13.30 -11.75 24.95
N THR A 77 -13.22 -11.23 26.17
CA THR A 77 -13.41 -9.81 26.45
C THR A 77 -12.50 -9.00 25.55
N ALA A 78 -13.12 -8.13 24.72
CA ALA A 78 -12.37 -7.16 23.97
C ALA A 78 -11.45 -6.36 24.90
N PRO A 79 -10.24 -5.96 24.46
CA PRO A 79 -9.33 -5.16 25.28
C PRO A 79 -10.05 -3.91 25.76
N ALA A 80 -9.90 -3.57 27.06
CA ALA A 80 -10.51 -2.37 27.60
C ALA A 80 -10.12 -1.13 26.77
N ALA A 81 -11.12 -0.36 26.35
CA ALA A 81 -10.91 0.91 25.68
C ALA A 81 -10.28 1.89 26.70
N GLY A 82 -9.20 2.56 26.31
CA GLY A 82 -8.66 3.68 27.09
C GLY A 82 -9.72 4.79 27.21
N GLY A 83 -9.80 5.49 28.35
CA GLY A 83 -10.89 6.43 28.66
C GLY A 83 -10.93 7.72 27.83
N ARG A 84 -9.97 7.98 26.91
CA ARG A 84 -9.89 9.21 26.11
C ARG A 84 -9.90 8.94 24.59
N ASP A 85 -10.24 9.99 23.85
CA ASP A 85 -10.14 9.98 22.39
C ASP A 85 -8.70 9.77 21.92
N VAL A 86 -8.55 9.09 20.78
CA VAL A 86 -7.27 8.81 20.14
C VAL A 86 -7.17 9.62 18.86
N THR A 87 -6.04 10.31 18.69
CA THR A 87 -5.74 11.11 17.51
C THR A 87 -4.74 10.40 16.59
N LEU A 88 -5.07 10.35 15.31
CA LEU A 88 -4.20 9.79 14.27
C LEU A 88 -3.85 10.86 13.24
N ALA A 89 -2.58 10.86 12.80
CA ALA A 89 -2.17 11.55 11.58
C ALA A 89 -1.61 10.48 10.61
N THR A 90 -2.12 10.44 9.39
CA THR A 90 -1.63 9.48 8.38
C THR A 90 -1.33 10.17 7.06
N VAL A 91 -0.29 9.68 6.38
CA VAL A 91 0.24 10.27 5.16
C VAL A 91 0.38 9.21 4.07
N GLY A 92 0.59 9.65 2.82
CA GLY A 92 0.79 8.81 1.66
C GLY A 92 2.17 8.17 1.55
N ASP A 93 2.56 7.87 0.31
CA ASP A 93 3.77 7.14 -0.03
C ASP A 93 5.01 7.99 0.26
N THR A 94 6.00 7.40 0.94
CA THR A 94 7.18 8.10 1.48
C THR A 94 8.47 7.42 1.01
N VAL A 95 9.24 8.13 0.16
CA VAL A 95 10.59 7.76 -0.29
C VAL A 95 11.54 8.91 -0.01
N MET A 96 12.51 8.70 0.87
CA MET A 96 13.47 9.73 1.30
C MET A 96 14.66 9.93 0.33
N GLY A 97 14.55 9.42 -0.89
CA GLY A 97 15.59 9.41 -1.91
C GLY A 97 16.20 8.02 -2.09
N THR A 98 16.99 7.89 -3.15
CA THR A 98 17.76 6.68 -3.48
C THR A 98 19.10 7.07 -4.07
N PRO A 99 20.17 6.27 -3.92
CA PRO A 99 21.47 6.59 -4.51
C PRO A 99 21.43 6.85 -6.02
N GLU A 100 20.55 6.16 -6.74
CA GLU A 100 20.42 6.28 -8.20
C GLU A 100 19.95 7.68 -8.64
N PHE A 101 18.96 8.28 -7.97
CA PHE A 101 18.43 9.60 -8.31
C PHE A 101 18.98 10.72 -7.40
N GLY A 102 19.81 10.36 -6.44
CA GLY A 102 20.46 11.22 -5.46
C GLY A 102 19.76 11.21 -4.10
N LEU A 103 20.59 11.21 -3.07
CA LEU A 103 20.15 11.35 -1.69
C LEU A 103 20.04 12.86 -1.33
N PRO A 104 19.13 13.21 -0.41
CA PRO A 104 18.98 14.60 0.02
C PRO A 104 20.22 15.08 0.80
N PRO A 105 20.53 16.39 0.75
CA PRO A 105 21.62 16.97 1.52
C PRO A 105 21.39 16.80 3.02
N ALA A 106 22.47 16.93 3.81
CA ALA A 106 22.47 16.81 5.27
C ALA A 106 21.79 15.52 5.81
N GLY A 107 21.95 14.40 5.07
CA GLY A 107 21.36 13.12 5.44
C GLY A 107 19.83 13.16 5.52
N GLY A 108 19.17 14.07 4.83
CA GLY A 108 17.71 14.19 4.76
C GLY A 108 17.06 14.80 6.00
N SER A 109 17.82 15.43 6.90
CA SER A 109 17.30 15.97 8.18
C SER A 109 16.22 17.03 8.02
N THR A 110 16.13 17.70 6.87
CA THR A 110 15.16 18.77 6.58
C THR A 110 13.94 18.33 5.79
N LEU A 111 13.85 17.07 5.36
CA LEU A 111 12.81 16.57 4.45
C LEU A 111 11.38 16.82 4.94
N PHE A 112 11.16 16.77 6.24
CA PHE A 112 9.83 16.90 6.85
C PHE A 112 9.56 18.26 7.50
N ASN A 113 10.50 19.21 7.49
CA ASN A 113 10.39 20.47 8.24
C ASN A 113 9.12 21.24 7.92
N GLY A 114 8.74 21.36 6.66
CA GLY A 114 7.54 22.08 6.23
C GLY A 114 6.23 21.46 6.69
N VAL A 115 6.20 20.17 6.96
CA VAL A 115 4.98 19.41 7.29
C VAL A 115 4.96 18.82 8.70
N LYS A 116 6.08 18.91 9.43
CA LYS A 116 6.18 18.42 10.81
C LYS A 116 5.07 18.93 11.75
N PRO A 117 4.61 20.20 11.67
CA PRO A 117 3.49 20.66 12.48
C PRO A 117 2.17 19.91 12.22
N LEU A 118 2.00 19.29 11.05
CA LEU A 118 0.83 18.49 10.67
C LEU A 118 0.92 17.03 11.13
N LEU A 119 2.14 16.54 11.41
CA LEU A 119 2.43 15.16 11.82
C LEU A 119 2.33 15.03 13.35
N LYS A 120 1.15 15.34 13.90
CA LYS A 120 0.85 15.28 15.33
C LYS A 120 -0.33 14.36 15.59
N GLY A 121 -0.19 13.50 16.57
CA GLY A 121 -1.20 12.55 17.01
C GLY A 121 -0.62 11.50 17.94
N ASP A 122 -1.48 10.73 18.56
CA ASP A 122 -1.08 9.56 19.36
C ASP A 122 -0.48 8.46 18.48
N VAL A 123 -0.96 8.40 17.22
CA VAL A 123 -0.41 7.56 16.16
C VAL A 123 -0.11 8.42 14.95
N VAL A 124 1.15 8.39 14.47
CA VAL A 124 1.54 8.99 13.19
C VAL A 124 1.98 7.85 12.28
N LEU A 125 1.17 7.60 11.24
CA LEU A 125 1.31 6.47 10.31
C LEU A 125 1.75 6.94 8.92
N GLY A 126 2.72 6.26 8.31
CA GLY A 126 3.11 6.44 6.92
C GLY A 126 3.31 5.11 6.19
N ASN A 127 3.35 5.15 4.86
CA ASN A 127 3.80 4.05 4.02
C ASN A 127 5.25 4.30 3.61
N LEU A 128 6.20 3.55 4.15
CA LEU A 128 7.62 3.62 3.80
C LEU A 128 7.85 2.79 2.53
N GLU A 129 7.78 3.44 1.37
CA GLU A 129 7.85 2.79 0.07
C GLU A 129 9.30 2.67 -0.44
N GLN A 130 10.15 2.20 0.44
CA GLN A 130 11.57 1.96 0.17
C GLN A 130 12.17 1.01 1.19
N ALA A 131 13.32 0.45 0.88
CA ALA A 131 14.17 -0.18 1.88
C ALA A 131 15.01 0.86 2.65
N LEU A 132 15.31 0.58 3.92
CA LEU A 132 16.39 1.24 4.66
C LEU A 132 17.61 0.32 4.62
N ALA A 133 18.41 0.45 3.56
CA ALA A 133 19.50 -0.46 3.25
C ALA A 133 20.61 0.27 2.48
N THR A 134 21.77 -0.38 2.37
CA THR A 134 22.93 0.06 1.58
C THR A 134 23.42 -1.08 0.69
N GLY A 135 24.27 -0.78 -0.28
CA GLY A 135 24.80 -1.74 -1.24
C GLY A 135 23.90 -1.91 -2.48
N PRO A 136 24.18 -2.88 -3.34
CA PRO A 136 23.45 -3.10 -4.59
C PRO A 136 22.03 -3.63 -4.32
N SER A 137 21.07 -3.26 -5.20
CA SER A 137 19.71 -3.75 -5.15
C SER A 137 19.63 -5.21 -5.56
N ALA A 138 18.86 -6.01 -4.84
CA ALA A 138 18.56 -7.38 -5.23
C ALA A 138 17.58 -7.44 -6.43
N LYS A 139 16.74 -6.40 -6.60
CA LYS A 139 15.77 -6.29 -7.69
C LYS A 139 16.40 -5.88 -9.02
N CYS A 140 17.27 -4.88 -9.01
CA CYS A 140 17.83 -4.28 -10.23
C CYS A 140 19.32 -4.63 -10.46
N GLY A 141 19.99 -5.30 -9.50
CA GLY A 141 21.44 -5.59 -9.57
C GLY A 141 22.28 -4.31 -9.50
N SER A 142 23.49 -4.35 -10.08
CA SER A 142 24.42 -3.21 -10.13
C SER A 142 24.20 -2.28 -11.33
N GLY A 143 23.20 -2.56 -12.17
CA GLY A 143 22.86 -1.78 -13.35
C GLY A 143 21.37 -1.62 -13.53
N SER A 144 20.82 -0.49 -13.11
CA SER A 144 19.47 -0.06 -13.47
C SER A 144 19.45 0.46 -14.90
N GLY A 145 19.40 -0.43 -15.87
CA GLY A 145 19.18 -0.05 -17.27
C GLY A 145 17.74 0.41 -17.48
N GLY A 146 17.47 1.69 -17.30
CA GLY A 146 16.34 2.45 -17.87
C GLY A 146 14.90 2.07 -17.52
N SER A 147 14.59 0.89 -16.97
CA SER A 147 13.21 0.45 -16.70
C SER A 147 13.03 -0.32 -15.36
N CYS A 148 14.08 -0.44 -14.56
CA CYS A 148 13.98 -1.04 -13.22
C CYS A 148 14.15 0.03 -12.15
N TYR A 149 13.16 0.15 -11.28
CA TYR A 149 13.18 1.10 -10.16
C TYR A 149 13.34 0.35 -8.83
N ALA A 150 14.37 0.74 -8.07
CA ALA A 150 14.61 0.23 -6.72
C ALA A 150 14.92 1.39 -5.77
N PHE A 151 14.24 1.44 -4.62
CA PHE A 151 14.32 2.57 -3.72
C PHE A 151 14.92 2.17 -2.37
N ALA A 152 16.03 2.81 -2.00
CA ALA A 152 16.61 2.69 -0.66
C ALA A 152 17.29 3.96 -0.20
N SER A 153 17.22 4.19 1.09
CA SER A 153 18.06 5.17 1.80
C SER A 153 18.90 4.45 2.86
N PRO A 154 20.02 5.05 3.32
CA PRO A 154 20.79 4.50 4.42
C PRO A 154 19.91 4.20 5.65
N PRO A 155 20.20 3.13 6.43
CA PRO A 155 19.43 2.79 7.64
C PRO A 155 19.33 3.93 8.66
N SER A 156 20.34 4.81 8.69
CA SER A 156 20.36 6.00 9.55
C SER A 156 19.20 6.98 9.27
N TYR A 157 18.54 6.91 8.09
CA TYR A 157 17.41 7.78 7.74
C TYR A 157 16.15 7.47 8.56
N ALA A 158 16.07 6.34 9.25
CA ALA A 158 15.03 6.07 10.24
C ALA A 158 14.92 7.19 11.30
N ARG A 159 16.04 7.85 11.63
CA ARG A 159 16.06 9.00 12.55
C ARG A 159 15.26 10.20 12.03
N ASN A 160 15.22 10.41 10.70
CA ASN A 160 14.44 11.49 10.09
C ASN A 160 12.94 11.24 10.24
N LEU A 161 12.50 9.97 10.08
CA LEU A 161 11.12 9.57 10.34
C LEU A 161 10.75 9.79 11.82
N LYS A 162 11.63 9.38 12.74
CA LYS A 162 11.41 9.59 14.18
C LYS A 162 11.34 11.07 14.54
N ALA A 163 12.25 11.88 14.01
CA ALA A 163 12.29 13.32 14.23
C ALA A 163 11.07 14.05 13.64
N ALA A 164 10.46 13.52 12.58
CA ALA A 164 9.22 14.01 11.99
C ALA A 164 7.98 13.68 12.85
N GLY A 165 8.07 12.68 13.72
CA GLY A 165 6.98 12.29 14.63
C GLY A 165 6.35 10.94 14.30
N PHE A 166 6.81 10.20 13.29
CA PHE A 166 6.26 8.88 12.96
C PHE A 166 6.42 7.90 14.12
N THR A 167 5.33 7.18 14.40
CA THR A 167 5.26 6.14 15.43
C THR A 167 5.08 4.75 14.84
N VAL A 168 4.45 4.66 13.66
CA VAL A 168 4.21 3.42 12.92
C VAL A 168 4.51 3.64 11.44
N MET A 169 5.22 2.69 10.81
CA MET A 169 5.42 2.66 9.37
C MET A 169 4.88 1.35 8.79
N SER A 170 4.06 1.46 7.73
CA SER A 170 3.80 0.32 6.87
C SER A 170 5.00 0.10 5.96
N ILE A 171 5.44 -1.15 5.86
CA ILE A 171 6.40 -1.65 4.87
C ILE A 171 5.74 -2.71 3.97
N ALA A 172 4.39 -2.68 3.88
CA ALA A 172 3.62 -3.48 2.94
C ALA A 172 3.49 -2.70 1.62
N ASN A 173 4.43 -2.88 0.69
CA ASN A 173 4.42 -2.24 -0.62
C ASN A 173 5.36 -2.95 -1.60
N ASN A 174 5.38 -2.50 -2.87
CA ASN A 174 6.19 -3.07 -3.96
C ASN A 174 7.69 -2.83 -3.82
N HIS A 175 8.12 -1.83 -3.02
CA HIS A 175 9.53 -1.45 -2.83
C HIS A 175 10.15 -1.93 -1.51
N ALA A 176 9.37 -2.54 -0.63
CA ALA A 176 9.88 -3.04 0.65
C ALA A 176 10.92 -4.16 0.49
N TYR A 177 10.90 -4.88 -0.63
CA TYR A 177 11.76 -6.03 -0.91
C TYR A 177 12.81 -5.76 -2.00
N ASP A 178 13.02 -4.51 -2.41
CA ASP A 178 13.97 -4.13 -3.48
C ASP A 178 15.43 -4.55 -3.16
N TRP A 179 15.77 -4.69 -1.88
CA TRP A 179 17.04 -5.24 -1.37
C TRP A 179 16.87 -6.66 -0.79
N GLY A 180 15.81 -7.37 -1.18
CA GLY A 180 15.51 -8.73 -0.76
C GLY A 180 15.34 -8.85 0.77
N THR A 181 15.47 -10.07 1.27
CA THR A 181 15.33 -10.39 2.71
C THR A 181 16.30 -9.60 3.59
N ALA A 182 17.53 -9.36 3.11
CA ALA A 182 18.54 -8.61 3.86
C ALA A 182 18.12 -7.14 4.02
N GLY A 183 17.61 -6.51 2.95
CA GLY A 183 17.10 -5.14 2.98
C GLY A 183 15.87 -4.99 3.86
N MET A 184 14.91 -5.92 3.78
CA MET A 184 13.74 -5.90 4.67
C MET A 184 14.16 -6.03 6.13
N ARG A 185 15.05 -6.95 6.47
CA ARG A 185 15.60 -7.09 7.84
C ARG A 185 16.33 -5.82 8.29
N SER A 186 17.11 -5.17 7.41
CA SER A 186 17.77 -3.90 7.69
C SER A 186 16.75 -2.81 8.01
N THR A 187 15.69 -2.68 7.20
CA THR A 187 14.60 -1.72 7.40
C THR A 187 13.91 -1.94 8.76
N ILE A 188 13.57 -3.18 9.09
CA ILE A 188 12.94 -3.53 10.36
C ILE A 188 13.85 -3.16 11.54
N ARG A 189 15.15 -3.51 11.49
CA ARG A 189 16.11 -3.13 12.53
C ARG A 189 16.25 -1.62 12.69
N ALA A 190 16.32 -0.89 11.56
CA ALA A 190 16.45 0.56 11.58
C ALA A 190 15.23 1.26 12.21
N LEU A 191 14.02 0.83 11.86
CA LEU A 191 12.78 1.34 12.47
C LEU A 191 12.70 1.03 13.96
N ASN A 192 12.94 -0.22 14.34
CA ASN A 192 12.92 -0.65 15.73
C ASN A 192 13.99 0.07 16.58
N GLY A 193 15.18 0.29 16.02
CA GLY A 193 16.29 0.99 16.67
C GLY A 193 15.98 2.45 17.06
N VAL A 194 15.00 3.08 16.38
CA VAL A 194 14.52 4.42 16.72
C VAL A 194 13.14 4.42 17.40
N GLY A 195 12.61 3.23 17.76
CA GLY A 195 11.32 3.09 18.42
C GLY A 195 10.13 3.38 17.52
N ILE A 196 10.23 3.14 16.22
CA ILE A 196 9.11 3.17 15.27
C ILE A 196 8.64 1.73 15.05
N ARG A 197 7.35 1.47 15.29
CA ARG A 197 6.73 0.17 15.00
C ARG A 197 6.53 0.00 13.51
N HIS A 198 6.46 -1.25 13.06
CA HIS A 198 6.22 -1.55 11.64
C HIS A 198 5.13 -2.61 11.48
N THR A 199 4.49 -2.61 10.34
CA THR A 199 3.54 -3.62 9.88
C THR A 199 3.80 -3.92 8.40
N GLY A 200 3.31 -5.05 7.90
CA GLY A 200 3.45 -5.42 6.49
C GLY A 200 3.91 -6.85 6.27
N PRO A 201 5.04 -7.31 6.84
CA PRO A 201 5.45 -8.71 6.71
C PRO A 201 4.37 -9.68 7.22
N PRO A 202 4.26 -10.88 6.63
CA PRO A 202 3.24 -11.86 7.02
C PRO A 202 3.19 -12.09 8.54
N GLY A 203 1.97 -12.02 9.11
CA GLY A 203 1.72 -12.20 10.53
C GLY A 203 2.01 -10.99 11.42
N THR A 204 2.60 -9.90 10.89
CA THR A 204 3.00 -8.72 11.68
C THR A 204 1.86 -7.71 11.82
N ILE A 205 1.36 -7.52 13.04
CA ILE A 205 0.44 -6.45 13.42
C ILE A 205 1.20 -5.50 14.34
N ALA A 206 1.27 -4.21 13.99
CA ALA A 206 1.86 -3.21 14.87
C ALA A 206 0.82 -2.80 15.94
N VAL A 207 1.14 -2.97 17.22
CA VAL A 207 0.28 -2.47 18.30
C VAL A 207 0.95 -1.28 18.95
N GLN A 208 0.42 -0.08 18.69
CA GLN A 208 0.93 1.17 19.21
C GLN A 208 0.16 1.55 20.48
N PRO A 209 0.83 1.65 21.64
CA PRO A 209 0.20 2.20 22.84
C PRO A 209 -0.06 3.69 22.65
N THR A 210 -1.17 4.17 23.22
CA THR A 210 -1.54 5.58 23.24
C THR A 210 -1.52 6.10 24.69
N PRO A 211 -1.30 7.41 24.91
CA PRO A 211 -1.45 7.99 26.23
C PRO A 211 -2.84 7.68 26.81
N GLY A 212 -2.91 7.44 28.13
CA GLY A 212 -4.17 7.05 28.80
C GLY A 212 -4.46 5.55 28.77
N GLY A 213 -3.47 4.72 28.38
CA GLY A 213 -3.58 3.24 28.45
C GLY A 213 -4.28 2.58 27.26
N GLY A 214 -4.69 3.36 26.26
CA GLY A 214 -5.27 2.82 25.03
C GLY A 214 -4.24 2.17 24.09
N ARG A 215 -4.71 1.49 23.05
CA ARG A 215 -3.88 0.85 22.03
C ARG A 215 -4.55 0.95 20.67
N VAL A 216 -3.73 1.09 19.62
CA VAL A 216 -4.15 1.02 18.22
C VAL A 216 -3.40 -0.12 17.54
N ALA A 217 -4.10 -1.06 16.96
CA ALA A 217 -3.52 -2.09 16.09
C ALA A 217 -3.51 -1.60 14.64
N VAL A 218 -2.37 -1.69 13.98
CA VAL A 218 -2.20 -1.31 12.58
C VAL A 218 -1.84 -2.55 11.75
N VAL A 219 -2.61 -2.80 10.71
CA VAL A 219 -2.46 -3.93 9.78
C VAL A 219 -2.05 -3.40 8.42
N GLY A 220 -0.87 -3.77 7.92
CA GLY A 220 -0.38 -3.41 6.59
C GLY A 220 -0.62 -4.53 5.58
N LEU A 221 -1.19 -4.21 4.42
CA LEU A 221 -1.53 -5.15 3.35
C LEU A 221 -0.93 -4.70 2.00
N ALA A 222 -0.45 -5.65 1.18
CA ALA A 222 -0.06 -5.38 -0.20
C ALA A 222 -0.16 -6.66 -1.05
N PRO A 223 -0.26 -6.58 -2.40
CA PRO A 223 -0.44 -7.75 -3.26
C PRO A 223 0.90 -8.48 -3.56
N TYR A 224 1.78 -8.61 -2.58
CA TYR A 224 3.12 -9.19 -2.75
C TYR A 224 3.39 -10.30 -1.73
N SER A 225 4.19 -11.30 -2.13
CA SER A 225 4.48 -12.47 -1.31
C SER A 225 5.26 -12.18 -0.01
N TRP A 226 5.99 -11.08 0.03
CA TRP A 226 6.69 -10.60 1.23
C TRP A 226 5.83 -9.77 2.18
N SER A 227 4.56 -9.55 1.81
CA SER A 227 3.59 -8.81 2.60
C SER A 227 2.39 -9.68 2.98
N GLN A 228 1.61 -9.24 3.94
CA GLN A 228 0.27 -9.77 4.16
C GLN A 228 -0.56 -9.51 2.90
N ASN A 229 -1.09 -10.58 2.30
CA ASN A 229 -1.61 -10.54 0.95
C ASN A 229 -2.95 -9.80 0.85
N ALA A 230 -2.95 -8.65 0.18
CA ALA A 230 -4.14 -7.85 -0.09
C ALA A 230 -5.11 -8.50 -1.11
N LEU A 231 -4.65 -9.49 -1.89
CA LEU A 231 -5.49 -10.24 -2.83
C LEU A 231 -6.31 -11.33 -2.13
N ASP A 232 -5.87 -11.82 -0.96
CA ASP A 232 -6.62 -12.74 -0.10
C ASP A 232 -7.51 -11.95 0.85
N ILE A 233 -8.66 -11.46 0.34
CA ILE A 233 -9.63 -10.71 1.17
C ILE A 233 -10.10 -11.52 2.39
N PRO A 234 -10.43 -12.81 2.31
CA PRO A 234 -10.75 -13.62 3.49
C PRO A 234 -9.60 -13.64 4.51
N GLY A 235 -8.34 -13.75 4.07
CA GLY A 235 -7.16 -13.67 4.92
C GLY A 235 -7.02 -12.31 5.61
N ALA A 236 -7.22 -11.22 4.87
CA ALA A 236 -7.22 -9.86 5.43
C ALA A 236 -8.31 -9.68 6.49
N VAL A 237 -9.53 -10.21 6.26
CA VAL A 237 -10.63 -10.23 7.24
C VAL A 237 -10.25 -10.99 8.51
N ARG A 238 -9.64 -12.18 8.40
CA ARG A 238 -9.16 -12.95 9.55
C ARG A 238 -8.10 -12.17 10.35
N LEU A 239 -7.23 -11.46 9.64
CA LEU A 239 -6.16 -10.67 10.27
C LEU A 239 -6.72 -9.45 11.03
N VAL A 240 -7.71 -8.75 10.46
CA VAL A 240 -8.41 -7.64 11.14
C VAL A 240 -9.11 -8.14 12.40
N ARG A 241 -9.82 -9.27 12.34
CA ARG A 241 -10.44 -9.89 13.52
C ARG A 241 -9.40 -10.29 14.59
N LYS A 242 -8.19 -10.70 14.17
CA LYS A 242 -7.07 -10.93 15.10
C LYS A 242 -6.61 -9.61 15.73
N ALA A 243 -6.45 -8.54 14.94
CA ALA A 243 -6.08 -7.21 15.42
C ALA A 243 -7.08 -6.64 16.43
N ALA A 244 -8.38 -6.82 16.20
CA ALA A 244 -9.45 -6.39 17.11
C ALA A 244 -9.42 -7.09 18.48
N ARG A 245 -8.79 -8.26 18.58
CA ARG A 245 -8.52 -8.90 19.89
C ARG A 245 -7.27 -8.34 20.60
N MET A 246 -6.42 -7.58 19.87
CA MET A 246 -5.18 -7.03 20.41
C MET A 246 -5.32 -5.57 20.86
N ALA A 247 -6.23 -4.83 20.24
CA ALA A 247 -6.47 -3.42 20.52
C ALA A 247 -7.92 -3.04 20.25
N PRO A 248 -8.48 -2.06 20.98
CA PRO A 248 -9.85 -1.59 20.78
C PRO A 248 -10.03 -0.78 19.49
N ILE A 249 -8.94 -0.26 18.92
CA ILE A 249 -8.94 0.50 17.66
C ILE A 249 -8.08 -0.25 16.65
N VAL A 250 -8.63 -0.48 15.44
CA VAL A 250 -7.95 -1.16 14.33
C VAL A 250 -7.86 -0.25 13.12
N VAL A 251 -6.65 0.00 12.65
CA VAL A 251 -6.36 0.73 11.41
C VAL A 251 -5.81 -0.24 10.38
N VAL A 252 -6.41 -0.26 9.20
CA VAL A 252 -5.86 -0.99 8.05
C VAL A 252 -5.21 0.00 7.09
N THR A 253 -3.97 -0.28 6.70
CA THR A 253 -3.25 0.44 5.66
C THR A 253 -2.93 -0.52 4.52
N ALA A 254 -3.19 -0.13 3.27
CA ALA A 254 -3.04 -1.05 2.15
C ALA A 254 -2.42 -0.36 0.93
N HIS A 255 -1.31 -0.91 0.41
CA HIS A 255 -0.69 -0.47 -0.82
C HIS A 255 -1.27 -1.28 -1.99
N VAL A 256 -2.32 -0.74 -2.62
CA VAL A 256 -3.16 -1.40 -3.62
C VAL A 256 -3.66 -0.40 -4.67
N GLY A 257 -4.11 -0.90 -5.81
CA GLY A 257 -4.64 -0.10 -6.89
C GLY A 257 -3.61 0.25 -7.97
N ALA A 258 -4.08 0.59 -9.15
CA ALA A 258 -3.25 0.98 -10.29
C ALA A 258 -2.70 2.40 -10.14
N GLU A 259 -1.52 2.64 -10.71
CA GLU A 259 -0.72 3.85 -10.49
C GLU A 259 -0.95 4.93 -11.54
N GLY A 260 -0.88 6.18 -11.10
CA GLY A 260 -0.82 7.37 -11.94
C GLY A 260 -2.14 8.15 -12.08
N SER A 261 -2.04 9.33 -12.70
CA SER A 261 -3.11 10.33 -12.74
C SER A 261 -4.40 9.85 -13.41
N ARG A 262 -4.33 8.87 -14.32
CA ARG A 262 -5.51 8.29 -14.96
C ARG A 262 -6.33 7.38 -14.04
N TYR A 263 -5.74 6.90 -12.93
CA TYR A 263 -6.34 5.96 -11.98
C TYR A 263 -6.84 6.60 -10.69
N ARG A 264 -7.18 7.91 -10.74
CA ARG A 264 -7.74 8.64 -9.58
C ARG A 264 -9.10 8.13 -9.11
N ASN A 265 -9.91 7.59 -10.02
CA ASN A 265 -11.18 6.99 -9.67
C ASN A 265 -10.98 5.61 -9.06
N VAL A 266 -11.82 5.24 -8.09
CA VAL A 266 -11.82 3.92 -7.48
C VAL A 266 -12.79 3.02 -8.25
N PRO A 267 -12.32 2.03 -9.01
CA PRO A 267 -13.18 1.17 -9.80
C PRO A 267 -13.98 0.22 -8.88
N ARG A 268 -15.01 -0.42 -9.45
CA ARG A 268 -15.78 -1.45 -8.75
C ARG A 268 -15.12 -2.82 -8.77
N GLY A 269 -14.26 -3.09 -9.73
CA GLY A 269 -13.57 -4.37 -9.95
C GLY A 269 -12.08 -4.34 -9.62
N ALA A 270 -11.41 -5.39 -10.04
CA ALA A 270 -9.97 -5.56 -9.87
C ALA A 270 -9.15 -4.55 -10.69
N GLU A 271 -8.05 -4.13 -10.13
CA GLU A 271 -7.07 -3.26 -10.75
C GLU A 271 -5.81 -4.04 -11.12
N THR A 272 -5.22 -3.68 -12.27
CA THR A 272 -3.96 -4.24 -12.76
C THR A 272 -3.07 -3.08 -13.23
N TYR A 273 -1.78 -3.17 -12.95
CA TYR A 273 -0.81 -2.18 -13.42
C TYR A 273 0.47 -2.86 -13.89
N LEU A 274 0.93 -2.57 -15.12
CA LEU A 274 2.10 -3.20 -15.75
C LEU A 274 2.08 -4.74 -15.71
N GLY A 275 0.88 -5.33 -15.83
CA GLY A 275 0.70 -6.78 -15.76
C GLY A 275 0.60 -7.37 -14.36
N GLU A 276 0.83 -6.58 -13.30
CA GLU A 276 0.71 -7.02 -11.92
C GLU A 276 -0.72 -6.83 -11.39
N PRO A 277 -1.32 -7.84 -10.72
CA PRO A 277 -2.56 -7.66 -9.98
C PRO A 277 -2.37 -6.64 -8.84
N ARG A 278 -3.23 -5.61 -8.80
CA ARG A 278 -3.19 -4.56 -7.77
C ARG A 278 -4.38 -4.60 -6.82
N GLY A 279 -5.19 -5.64 -6.92
CA GLY A 279 -6.30 -5.96 -6.02
C GLY A 279 -7.63 -5.31 -6.39
N GLU A 280 -8.66 -5.70 -5.66
CA GLU A 280 -9.99 -5.11 -5.69
C GLU A 280 -10.13 -4.10 -4.55
N THR A 281 -9.54 -2.90 -4.73
CA THR A 281 -9.34 -1.92 -3.66
C THR A 281 -10.63 -1.59 -2.90
N ARG A 282 -11.75 -1.38 -3.64
CA ARG A 282 -13.05 -1.07 -3.01
C ARG A 282 -13.60 -2.23 -2.20
N ARG A 283 -13.52 -3.44 -2.72
CA ARG A 283 -14.01 -4.66 -2.05
C ARG A 283 -13.19 -4.98 -0.82
N LEU A 284 -11.86 -4.88 -0.91
CA LEU A 284 -10.95 -5.07 0.22
C LEU A 284 -11.26 -4.09 1.35
N ALA A 285 -11.28 -2.77 1.04
CA ALA A 285 -11.50 -1.73 2.04
C ALA A 285 -12.84 -1.92 2.79
N ARG A 286 -13.92 -2.20 2.05
CA ARG A 286 -15.22 -2.45 2.65
C ARG A 286 -15.24 -3.73 3.49
N ALA A 287 -14.64 -4.83 3.01
CA ALA A 287 -14.61 -6.09 3.72
C ALA A 287 -13.83 -6.01 5.05
N VAL A 288 -12.71 -5.28 5.10
CA VAL A 288 -11.95 -5.12 6.34
C VAL A 288 -12.66 -4.18 7.33
N VAL A 289 -13.38 -3.17 6.86
CA VAL A 289 -14.24 -2.33 7.72
C VAL A 289 -15.40 -3.15 8.29
N ASP A 290 -16.07 -3.95 7.48
CA ASP A 290 -17.13 -4.87 7.93
C ASP A 290 -16.61 -5.92 8.94
N ALA A 291 -15.32 -6.22 8.91
CA ALA A 291 -14.66 -7.14 9.82
C ALA A 291 -14.20 -6.50 11.15
N GLY A 292 -14.32 -5.17 11.29
CA GLY A 292 -13.99 -4.44 12.51
C GLY A 292 -12.79 -3.49 12.38
N ALA A 293 -12.38 -3.09 11.17
CA ALA A 293 -11.43 -1.99 11.02
C ALA A 293 -12.16 -0.64 11.20
N ASP A 294 -11.57 0.24 12.00
CA ASP A 294 -12.12 1.57 12.33
C ASP A 294 -11.70 2.65 11.35
N LEU A 295 -10.59 2.43 10.64
CA LEU A 295 -10.08 3.30 9.59
C LEU A 295 -9.38 2.46 8.52
N PHE A 296 -9.64 2.78 7.26
CA PHE A 296 -8.86 2.26 6.13
C PHE A 296 -8.11 3.39 5.43
N VAL A 297 -6.82 3.18 5.17
CA VAL A 297 -5.95 4.12 4.46
C VAL A 297 -5.24 3.42 3.32
N GLY A 298 -5.55 3.82 2.09
CA GLY A 298 -4.94 3.29 0.87
C GLY A 298 -3.68 4.03 0.45
N HIS A 299 -2.81 3.29 -0.23
CA HIS A 299 -1.55 3.72 -0.86
C HIS A 299 -1.39 3.02 -2.21
N GLY A 300 -0.39 3.40 -3.01
CA GLY A 300 -0.02 2.74 -4.25
C GLY A 300 -0.43 3.48 -5.53
N PRO A 301 -1.61 4.14 -5.64
CA PRO A 301 -1.96 4.88 -6.85
C PRO A 301 -1.09 6.09 -7.14
N HIS A 302 -0.28 6.56 -6.19
CA HIS A 302 0.58 7.77 -6.28
C HIS A 302 -0.19 9.06 -6.59
N VAL A 303 -1.50 9.04 -6.40
CA VAL A 303 -2.43 10.17 -6.53
C VAL A 303 -3.51 10.07 -5.46
N MET A 304 -4.06 11.21 -5.06
CA MET A 304 -5.19 11.24 -4.14
C MET A 304 -6.41 10.57 -4.78
N ARG A 305 -7.11 9.74 -4.01
CA ARG A 305 -8.41 9.17 -4.38
C ARG A 305 -9.52 9.66 -3.44
N GLY A 306 -10.77 9.39 -3.81
CA GLY A 306 -11.92 9.74 -3.00
C GLY A 306 -11.98 9.00 -1.65
N MET A 307 -12.88 9.46 -0.78
CA MET A 307 -13.15 8.89 0.54
C MET A 307 -14.64 8.58 0.69
N GLU A 308 -14.97 7.54 1.43
CA GLU A 308 -16.36 7.23 1.80
C GLU A 308 -16.48 6.85 3.28
N PHE A 309 -17.71 6.84 3.77
CA PHE A 309 -18.06 6.23 5.05
C PHE A 309 -18.77 4.91 4.83
N ARG A 310 -18.42 3.92 5.65
CA ARG A 310 -19.10 2.63 5.73
C ARG A 310 -19.27 2.25 7.19
N ASN A 311 -20.50 1.98 7.61
CA ASN A 311 -20.82 1.66 9.00
C ASN A 311 -20.27 2.68 10.01
N GLY A 312 -20.30 3.99 9.66
CA GLY A 312 -19.74 5.06 10.48
C GLY A 312 -18.20 5.15 10.50
N ARG A 313 -17.49 4.33 9.70
CA ARG A 313 -16.02 4.29 9.63
C ARG A 313 -15.54 4.94 8.33
N LEU A 314 -14.44 5.70 8.41
CA LEU A 314 -13.85 6.39 7.26
C LEU A 314 -12.97 5.44 6.45
N ILE A 315 -13.13 5.47 5.13
CA ILE A 315 -12.27 4.81 4.14
C ILE A 315 -11.64 5.88 3.26
N ALA A 316 -10.32 6.05 3.35
CA ALA A 316 -9.52 6.89 2.46
C ALA A 316 -8.79 6.00 1.46
N TYR A 317 -9.16 6.06 0.17
CA TYR A 317 -8.72 5.10 -0.84
C TYR A 317 -7.29 5.32 -1.37
N SER A 318 -6.74 6.51 -1.24
CA SER A 318 -5.32 6.81 -1.44
C SER A 318 -5.01 8.23 -0.96
N LEU A 319 -3.89 8.37 -0.28
CA LEU A 319 -3.35 9.67 0.14
C LEU A 319 -2.26 10.21 -0.81
N GLY A 320 -2.03 9.54 -1.96
CA GLY A 320 -1.05 9.95 -2.96
C GLY A 320 0.40 9.89 -2.45
N ASN A 321 1.29 10.58 -3.14
CA ASN A 321 2.68 10.73 -2.73
C ASN A 321 2.79 11.74 -1.59
N PHE A 322 3.45 11.40 -0.48
CA PHE A 322 3.69 12.35 0.60
C PHE A 322 5.11 12.95 0.57
N LEU A 323 6.09 12.11 0.31
CA LEU A 323 7.49 12.49 0.10
C LEU A 323 8.08 11.56 -0.95
N GLY A 324 8.73 12.12 -1.99
CA GLY A 324 9.38 11.31 -3.02
C GLY A 324 10.60 12.03 -3.56
N TYR A 325 11.65 12.17 -2.72
CA TYR A 325 12.83 12.98 -3.07
C TYR A 325 13.48 12.50 -4.38
N LYS A 326 13.25 13.29 -5.46
CA LYS A 326 13.72 13.03 -6.84
C LYS A 326 13.23 11.71 -7.45
N VAL A 327 12.20 11.07 -6.87
CA VAL A 327 11.73 9.74 -7.27
C VAL A 327 10.37 9.81 -7.95
N PHE A 328 9.40 10.47 -7.33
CA PHE A 328 8.04 10.54 -7.84
C PHE A 328 7.82 11.72 -8.77
N SER A 329 6.87 11.58 -9.70
CA SER A 329 6.34 12.74 -10.43
C SER A 329 5.69 13.72 -9.45
N THR A 330 6.01 15.00 -9.61
CA THR A 330 5.49 16.10 -8.80
C THR A 330 4.54 17.02 -9.57
N SER A 331 4.23 16.67 -10.83
CA SER A 331 3.36 17.46 -11.70
C SER A 331 1.89 17.06 -11.54
N GLY A 332 0.99 18.04 -11.72
CA GLY A 332 -0.45 17.80 -11.70
C GLY A 332 -0.95 17.09 -10.43
N TYR A 333 -1.74 16.05 -10.61
CA TYR A 333 -2.32 15.29 -9.49
C TYR A 333 -1.30 14.47 -8.69
N ALA A 334 -0.20 14.06 -9.29
CA ALA A 334 0.86 13.33 -8.60
C ALA A 334 1.64 14.19 -7.59
N GLY A 335 1.62 15.52 -7.79
CA GLY A 335 2.20 16.49 -6.85
C GLY A 335 1.24 16.93 -5.72
N GLN A 336 0.00 16.40 -5.69
CA GLN A 336 -0.98 16.70 -4.65
C GLN A 336 -1.05 15.59 -3.63
N SER A 337 -1.04 15.95 -2.35
CA SER A 337 -1.04 15.06 -1.20
C SER A 337 -1.83 15.64 -0.04
N GLY A 338 -1.82 14.94 1.09
CA GLY A 338 -2.43 15.44 2.31
C GLY A 338 -2.01 14.68 3.54
N VAL A 339 -2.13 15.32 4.69
CA VAL A 339 -2.11 14.66 6.00
C VAL A 339 -3.56 14.45 6.41
N LEU A 340 -3.98 13.20 6.49
CA LEU A 340 -5.30 12.85 7.02
C LEU A 340 -5.20 12.75 8.54
N GLN A 341 -5.87 13.65 9.23
CA GLN A 341 -5.98 13.69 10.68
C GLN A 341 -7.37 13.18 11.08
N VAL A 342 -7.41 12.20 12.00
CA VAL A 342 -8.66 11.60 12.48
C VAL A 342 -8.65 11.52 14.00
N THR A 343 -9.75 11.93 14.62
CA THR A 343 -10.03 11.71 16.04
C THR A 343 -11.06 10.59 16.15
N MET A 344 -10.73 9.57 16.91
CA MET A 344 -11.61 8.43 17.20
C MET A 344 -11.88 8.34 18.69
N GLY A 345 -13.08 7.89 19.04
CA GLY A 345 -13.40 7.49 20.41
C GLY A 345 -12.53 6.32 20.87
N PRO A 346 -12.51 6.01 22.17
CA PRO A 346 -11.75 4.89 22.72
C PRO A 346 -12.21 3.53 22.17
N ASP A 347 -13.41 3.45 21.63
CA ASP A 347 -14.03 2.31 20.96
C ASP A 347 -13.82 2.28 19.43
N GLY A 348 -12.98 3.19 18.91
CA GLY A 348 -12.74 3.35 17.47
C GLY A 348 -13.82 4.12 16.71
N ALA A 349 -14.87 4.63 17.35
CA ALA A 349 -15.89 5.44 16.68
C ALA A 349 -15.29 6.74 16.11
N PHE A 350 -15.57 7.03 14.83
CA PHE A 350 -15.15 8.28 14.21
C PHE A 350 -15.82 9.47 14.89
N LYS A 351 -15.04 10.45 15.35
CA LYS A 351 -15.52 11.69 15.96
C LYS A 351 -15.28 12.91 15.09
N ALA A 352 -14.08 13.03 14.54
CA ALA A 352 -13.71 14.15 13.69
C ALA A 352 -12.64 13.73 12.68
N GLY A 353 -12.60 14.40 11.54
CA GLY A 353 -11.57 14.20 10.52
C GLY A 353 -11.20 15.51 9.84
N ARG A 354 -9.95 15.60 9.39
CA ARG A 354 -9.46 16.73 8.61
C ARG A 354 -8.42 16.23 7.59
N LEU A 355 -8.56 16.62 6.35
CA LEU A 355 -7.52 16.50 5.33
C LEU A 355 -6.76 17.83 5.28
N ALA A 356 -5.54 17.88 5.81
CA ALA A 356 -4.65 19.02 5.67
C ALA A 356 -3.94 18.91 4.31
N PRO A 357 -4.15 19.87 3.37
CA PRO A 357 -3.60 19.76 2.04
C PRO A 357 -2.07 19.94 2.05
N VAL A 358 -1.39 19.13 1.24
CA VAL A 358 0.05 19.14 1.04
C VAL A 358 0.34 19.10 -0.46
N ARG A 359 1.36 19.80 -0.89
CA ARG A 359 1.91 19.76 -2.24
C ARG A 359 3.38 19.37 -2.21
N LEU A 360 3.85 18.71 -3.26
CA LEU A 360 5.25 18.39 -3.43
C LEU A 360 5.96 19.49 -4.22
N SER A 361 7.16 19.86 -3.79
CA SER A 361 8.09 20.68 -4.57
C SER A 361 8.58 19.92 -5.81
N SER A 362 9.29 20.57 -6.72
CA SER A 362 9.91 19.91 -7.89
C SER A 362 10.89 18.79 -7.50
N SER A 363 11.47 18.86 -6.31
CA SER A 363 12.33 17.79 -5.76
C SER A 363 11.56 16.74 -4.95
N GLY A 364 10.23 16.82 -4.86
CA GLY A 364 9.40 15.84 -4.14
C GLY A 364 9.34 16.06 -2.63
N ILE A 365 9.74 17.24 -2.11
CA ILE A 365 9.67 17.59 -0.69
C ILE A 365 8.28 18.15 -0.38
N PRO A 366 7.60 17.69 0.69
CA PRO A 366 6.26 18.14 1.04
C PRO A 366 6.26 19.53 1.68
N SER A 367 5.24 20.33 1.34
CA SER A 367 4.92 21.60 1.99
C SER A 367 3.41 21.77 2.12
N PRO A 368 2.91 22.52 3.12
CA PRO A 368 1.47 22.80 3.24
C PRO A 368 0.91 23.51 2.01
N GLY A 369 -0.33 23.21 1.65
CA GLY A 369 -1.04 23.82 0.53
C GLY A 369 -1.37 22.83 -0.58
N GLY A 370 -1.98 23.34 -1.66
CA GLY A 370 -2.40 22.53 -2.79
C GLY A 370 -3.92 22.40 -2.92
N THR A 371 -4.37 21.55 -3.83
CA THR A 371 -5.78 21.41 -4.23
C THR A 371 -6.43 20.12 -3.73
N SER A 372 -5.72 19.29 -2.98
CA SER A 372 -6.15 17.94 -2.62
C SER A 372 -7.52 17.88 -1.93
N VAL A 373 -7.87 18.87 -1.09
CA VAL A 373 -9.20 18.91 -0.44
C VAL A 373 -10.32 19.00 -1.48
N ARG A 374 -10.20 19.91 -2.44
CA ARG A 374 -11.18 20.09 -3.52
C ARG A 374 -11.25 18.84 -4.41
N ASP A 375 -10.10 18.30 -4.76
CA ASP A 375 -9.98 17.17 -5.68
C ASP A 375 -10.54 15.89 -5.04
N VAL A 376 -10.23 15.62 -3.76
CA VAL A 376 -10.79 14.51 -2.99
C VAL A 376 -12.28 14.66 -2.79
N ALA A 377 -12.79 15.87 -2.49
CA ALA A 377 -14.23 16.11 -2.36
C ALA A 377 -14.99 15.78 -3.66
N ALA A 378 -14.44 16.18 -4.81
CA ALA A 378 -15.03 15.88 -6.13
C ALA A 378 -15.01 14.37 -6.41
N LEU A 379 -13.86 13.69 -6.18
CA LEU A 379 -13.71 12.25 -6.38
C LEU A 379 -14.59 11.44 -5.43
N SER A 380 -14.74 11.87 -4.18
CA SER A 380 -15.63 11.20 -3.21
C SER A 380 -17.07 11.18 -3.71
N ARG A 381 -17.61 12.34 -4.10
CA ARG A 381 -18.96 12.43 -4.67
C ARG A 381 -19.14 11.59 -5.92
N ALA A 382 -18.18 11.67 -6.85
CA ALA A 382 -18.26 10.95 -8.13
C ALA A 382 -18.19 9.43 -7.97
N ASN A 383 -17.39 8.92 -7.00
CA ASN A 383 -17.16 7.48 -6.85
C ASN A 383 -18.15 6.81 -5.90
N PHE A 384 -18.68 7.53 -4.89
CA PHE A 384 -19.37 6.90 -3.77
C PHE A 384 -20.81 7.41 -3.55
N GLY A 385 -21.25 8.49 -4.21
CA GLY A 385 -22.61 8.99 -4.12
C GLY A 385 -23.05 9.26 -2.68
N SER A 386 -24.06 8.53 -2.21
CA SER A 386 -24.66 8.69 -0.87
C SER A 386 -23.72 8.28 0.28
N SER A 387 -22.69 7.45 0.03
CA SER A 387 -21.68 7.10 1.06
C SER A 387 -20.44 7.99 1.04
N ALA A 388 -20.38 8.99 0.15
CA ALA A 388 -19.24 9.86 -0.01
C ALA A 388 -18.96 10.68 1.27
N ALA A 389 -17.72 10.68 1.73
CA ALA A 389 -17.28 11.62 2.76
C ALA A 389 -17.45 13.06 2.25
N ARG A 390 -18.00 13.94 3.09
CA ARG A 390 -18.12 15.38 2.80
C ARG A 390 -16.87 16.10 3.29
N LEU A 391 -16.23 16.85 2.41
CA LEU A 391 -15.06 17.66 2.76
C LEU A 391 -15.42 19.15 2.59
N ALA A 392 -15.32 19.90 3.70
CA ALA A 392 -15.42 21.36 3.68
C ALA A 392 -14.16 22.00 3.09
N ARG A 393 -14.23 23.27 2.66
CA ARG A 393 -13.08 24.01 2.07
C ARG A 393 -11.84 24.01 2.97
N GLY A 394 -12.02 24.04 4.31
CA GLY A 394 -10.93 23.95 5.29
C GLY A 394 -10.39 22.55 5.55
N GLY A 395 -10.90 21.54 4.83
CA GLY A 395 -10.49 20.14 4.92
C GLY A 395 -11.20 19.33 5.99
N ALA A 396 -12.13 19.90 6.77
CA ALA A 396 -12.94 19.15 7.73
C ALA A 396 -13.75 18.07 6.99
N ILE A 397 -13.75 16.85 7.56
CA ILE A 397 -14.40 15.65 7.01
C ILE A 397 -15.58 15.31 7.91
N THR A 398 -16.75 15.09 7.28
CA THR A 398 -17.96 14.62 7.97
C THR A 398 -18.57 13.44 7.23
N PRO A 399 -19.32 12.59 7.91
CA PRO A 399 -20.19 11.61 7.27
C PRO A 399 -21.15 12.25 6.26
N PRO A 400 -21.71 11.44 5.35
CA PRO A 400 -22.64 11.89 4.32
C PRO A 400 -23.94 12.47 4.86
#